data_7f1e2ad7ff9cd5f933010164df9baea8
#
_entry.id   7f1e2ad7ff9cd5f933010164df9baea8
#
_cell.length_a   1.000
_cell.length_b   1.000
_cell.length_c   1.000
_cell.angle_alpha   90.00
_cell.angle_beta   90.00
_cell.angle_gamma   90.00
#
_symmetry.space_group_name_H-M   'P 1'
#
loop_
_entity.id
_entity.type
_entity.pdbx_description
1 polymer ?
#
loop_
_entity_poly.entity_id
_entity_poly.type
_entity_poly.pdbx_seq_one_letter_code
_entity_poly.pdbx_strand_id
1 'polypeptide(L)'
;MKLNEQCMLDILKICVDDIHVMESGGTLTRCKMIDFPDKLPQYSTADVLYSLVKLLELNYITLDTNEKLCDEHTKVRDVTYYGHKYLEKFQ
;
A
#
# COMPACT_ATOMS: atom_id res chain seq x y z
N MET A 1 16.60 6.08 7.80
CA MET A 1 16.36 5.42 6.50
C MET A 1 16.06 6.46 5.44
N LYS A 2 16.45 6.17 4.23
CA LYS A 2 16.11 7.05 3.10
C LYS A 2 14.80 6.60 2.44
N LEU A 3 14.06 7.56 1.91
CA LEU A 3 12.86 7.28 1.15
C LEU A 3 13.21 6.55 -0.15
N ASN A 4 12.49 5.48 -0.44
CA ASN A 4 12.64 4.73 -1.70
C ASN A 4 11.37 4.89 -2.53
N GLU A 5 11.36 5.88 -3.42
CA GLU A 5 10.18 6.17 -4.24
C GLU A 5 9.82 5.03 -5.18
N GLN A 6 10.80 4.32 -5.73
CA GLN A 6 10.51 3.18 -6.61
C GLN A 6 9.77 2.08 -5.85
N CYS A 7 10.18 1.81 -4.61
CA CYS A 7 9.49 0.86 -3.75
C CYS A 7 8.04 1.32 -3.47
N MET A 8 7.84 2.59 -3.18
CA MET A 8 6.50 3.16 -2.97
C MET A 8 5.62 2.98 -4.21
N LEU A 9 6.16 3.24 -5.39
CA LEU A 9 5.43 3.07 -6.65
C LEU A 9 5.08 1.61 -6.91
N ASP A 10 5.99 0.69 -6.63
CA ASP A 10 5.75 -0.74 -6.81
C ASP A 10 4.65 -1.25 -5.86
N ILE A 11 4.64 -0.76 -4.62
CA ILE A 11 3.58 -1.06 -3.66
C ILE A 11 2.22 -0.56 -4.18
N LEU A 12 2.18 0.68 -4.65
CA LEU A 12 0.94 1.27 -5.19
C LEU A 12 0.42 0.49 -6.39
N LYS A 13 1.29 0.04 -7.28
CA LYS A 13 0.90 -0.78 -8.44
C LYS A 13 0.26 -2.09 -8.01
N ILE A 14 0.84 -2.76 -7.03
CA ILE A 14 0.28 -4.00 -6.49
C ILE A 14 -1.12 -3.73 -5.91
N CYS A 15 -1.28 -2.66 -5.15
CA CYS A 15 -2.56 -2.31 -4.54
C CYS A 15 -3.62 -1.99 -5.60
N VAL A 16 -3.27 -1.16 -6.58
CA VAL A 16 -4.22 -0.75 -7.64
C VAL A 16 -4.69 -1.96 -8.43
N ASP A 17 -3.81 -2.91 -8.72
CA ASP A 17 -4.17 -4.10 -9.49
C ASP A 17 -5.08 -5.05 -8.71
N ASP A 18 -5.17 -4.91 -7.40
CA ASP A 18 -5.94 -5.81 -6.54
C ASP A 18 -7.16 -5.17 -5.88
N ILE A 19 -7.50 -3.94 -6.22
CA ILE A 19 -8.68 -3.27 -5.65
C ILE A 19 -9.96 -3.92 -6.16
N HIS A 20 -10.85 -4.28 -5.23
CA HIS A 20 -12.18 -4.81 -5.52
C HIS A 20 -13.24 -3.88 -4.96
N VAL A 21 -14.28 -3.63 -5.75
CA VAL A 21 -15.47 -2.91 -5.28
C VAL A 21 -16.47 -3.94 -4.77
N MET A 22 -16.85 -3.80 -3.52
CA MET A 22 -17.83 -4.70 -2.90
C MET A 22 -19.26 -4.26 -3.23
N GLU A 23 -20.22 -5.18 -3.13
CA GLU A 23 -21.63 -4.88 -3.36
C GLU A 23 -22.15 -3.76 -2.45
N SER A 24 -21.59 -3.62 -1.25
CA SER A 24 -21.94 -2.55 -0.31
C SER A 24 -21.44 -1.18 -0.74
N GLY A 25 -20.67 -1.08 -1.82
CA GLY A 25 -20.08 0.15 -2.30
C GLY A 25 -18.70 0.46 -1.71
N GLY A 26 -18.22 -0.37 -0.80
CA GLY A 26 -16.87 -0.23 -0.24
C GLY A 26 -15.81 -0.84 -1.14
N THR A 27 -14.56 -0.56 -0.84
CA THR A 27 -13.41 -1.13 -1.55
C THR A 27 -12.55 -1.95 -0.60
N LEU A 28 -11.84 -2.93 -1.14
CA LEU A 28 -10.94 -3.78 -0.38
C LEU A 28 -9.89 -4.37 -1.33
N THR A 29 -8.67 -4.57 -0.81
CA THR A 29 -7.65 -5.37 -1.49
C THR A 29 -7.40 -6.64 -0.68
N ARG A 30 -6.73 -7.62 -1.31
CA ARG A 30 -6.29 -8.84 -0.62
C ARG A 30 -4.88 -8.68 -0.04
N CYS A 31 -4.29 -7.51 -0.20
CA CYS A 31 -2.90 -7.27 0.18
C CYS A 31 -2.79 -7.03 1.67
N LYS A 32 -2.31 -8.03 2.40
CA LYS A 32 -1.95 -7.86 3.82
C LYS A 32 -0.64 -7.08 3.91
N MET A 33 -0.55 -6.22 4.91
CA MET A 33 0.65 -5.39 5.09
C MET A 33 1.92 -6.24 5.25
N ILE A 34 1.82 -7.34 5.97
CA ILE A 34 2.97 -8.23 6.23
C ILE A 34 3.42 -9.03 5.00
N ASP A 35 2.59 -9.11 3.95
CA ASP A 35 2.92 -9.88 2.75
C ASP A 35 3.73 -9.07 1.73
N PHE A 36 3.78 -7.75 1.87
CA PHE A 36 4.48 -6.91 0.90
C PHE A 36 5.98 -7.21 0.77
N PRO A 37 6.73 -7.45 1.87
CA PRO A 37 8.14 -7.82 1.72
C PRO A 37 8.35 -9.06 0.85
N ASP A 38 7.47 -10.06 0.96
CA ASP A 38 7.56 -11.28 0.16
C ASP A 38 7.22 -11.03 -1.32
N LYS A 39 6.34 -10.06 -1.59
CA LYS A 39 5.95 -9.69 -2.96
C LYS A 39 7.00 -8.82 -3.64
N LEU A 40 7.87 -8.20 -2.87
CA LEU A 40 8.89 -7.26 -3.35
C LEU A 40 10.28 -7.69 -2.86
N PRO A 41 10.76 -8.88 -3.27
CA PRO A 41 12.03 -9.42 -2.76
C PRO A 41 13.25 -8.62 -3.21
N GLN A 42 13.13 -7.75 -4.22
CA GLN A 42 14.21 -6.88 -4.69
C GLN A 42 14.54 -5.77 -3.70
N TYR A 43 13.68 -5.52 -2.71
CA TYR A 43 13.91 -4.52 -1.66
C TYR A 43 14.09 -5.21 -0.31
N SER A 44 14.80 -4.57 0.61
CA SER A 44 14.90 -5.08 1.98
C SER A 44 13.52 -4.99 2.67
N THR A 45 13.29 -5.87 3.62
CA THR A 45 12.06 -5.83 4.43
C THR A 45 11.87 -4.47 5.09
N ALA A 46 12.96 -3.89 5.60
CA ALA A 46 12.91 -2.57 6.24
C ALA A 46 12.48 -1.48 5.25
N ASP A 47 12.98 -1.51 4.02
CA ASP A 47 12.60 -0.52 2.99
C ASP A 47 11.13 -0.64 2.62
N VAL A 48 10.63 -1.86 2.47
CA VAL A 48 9.21 -2.10 2.15
C VAL A 48 8.31 -1.58 3.27
N LEU A 49 8.61 -1.92 4.52
CA LEU A 49 7.80 -1.49 5.66
C LEU A 49 7.86 0.03 5.85
N TYR A 50 9.03 0.63 5.67
CA TYR A 50 9.16 2.08 5.75
C TYR A 50 8.36 2.78 4.64
N SER A 51 8.39 2.24 3.43
CA SER A 51 7.61 2.77 2.30
C SER A 51 6.11 2.69 2.58
N LEU A 52 5.64 1.61 3.18
CA LEU A 52 4.23 1.48 3.59
C LEU A 52 3.84 2.55 4.60
N VAL A 53 4.69 2.79 5.59
CA VAL A 53 4.46 3.85 6.59
C VAL A 53 4.35 5.21 5.91
N LYS A 54 5.24 5.50 4.95
CA LYS A 54 5.23 6.78 4.25
C LYS A 54 4.00 6.93 3.35
N LEU A 55 3.57 5.87 2.70
CA LEU A 55 2.33 5.90 1.91
C LEU A 55 1.11 6.22 2.79
N LEU A 56 1.08 5.69 4.01
CA LEU A 56 0.02 6.01 4.97
C LEU A 56 0.09 7.47 5.44
N GLU A 57 1.28 7.96 5.76
CA GLU A 57 1.47 9.36 6.17
C GLU A 57 1.03 10.34 5.10
N LEU A 58 1.30 10.03 3.84
CA LEU A 58 0.93 10.85 2.70
C LEU A 58 -0.56 10.71 2.32
N ASN A 59 -1.27 9.83 2.97
CA ASN A 59 -2.67 9.55 2.65
C ASN A 59 -2.85 8.98 1.24
N TYR A 60 -1.86 8.22 0.75
CA TYR A 60 -1.93 7.59 -0.57
C TYR A 60 -2.60 6.23 -0.52
N ILE A 61 -2.58 5.57 0.64
CA ILE A 61 -3.32 4.33 0.88
C ILE A 61 -4.11 4.43 2.18
N THR A 62 -5.16 3.63 2.29
CA THR A 62 -5.92 3.47 3.53
C THR A 62 -5.91 2.01 3.94
N LEU A 63 -6.10 1.76 5.23
CA LEU A 63 -6.15 0.41 5.78
C LEU A 63 -7.59 0.03 6.11
N ASP A 64 -7.84 -1.26 6.23
CA ASP A 64 -9.15 -1.81 6.61
C ASP A 64 -9.44 -1.66 8.11
N THR A 65 -8.51 -1.11 8.87
CA THR A 65 -8.62 -0.87 10.30
C THR A 65 -8.02 0.48 10.64
N ASN A 66 -8.45 1.07 11.76
CA ASN A 66 -7.87 2.30 12.31
C ASN A 66 -6.65 2.02 13.20
N GLU A 67 -6.30 0.76 13.38
CA GLU A 67 -5.16 0.37 14.19
C GLU A 67 -3.84 0.57 13.47
N LYS A 68 -2.75 0.57 14.25
CA LYS A 68 -1.40 0.72 13.69
C LYS A 68 -0.99 -0.52 12.90
N LEU A 69 -0.07 -0.31 12.01
CA LEU A 69 0.53 -1.21 11.02
C LEU A 69 1.06 -2.57 11.50
N CYS A 70 0.81 -2.99 12.71
CA CYS A 70 1.51 -4.14 13.29
C CYS A 70 0.72 -5.44 13.32
N ASP A 71 -0.51 -5.44 12.82
CA ASP A 71 -1.37 -6.61 12.85
C ASP A 71 -1.13 -7.44 11.59
N GLU A 72 -0.92 -8.73 11.77
CA GLU A 72 -0.74 -9.68 10.67
C GLU A 72 -1.96 -9.80 9.75
N HIS A 73 -3.13 -9.37 10.21
CA HIS A 73 -4.37 -9.42 9.43
C HIS A 73 -4.73 -8.10 8.75
N THR A 74 -4.00 -7.04 9.03
CA THR A 74 -4.28 -5.72 8.45
C THR A 74 -4.03 -5.73 6.95
N LYS A 75 -5.04 -5.29 6.19
CA LYS A 75 -4.97 -5.20 4.72
C LYS A 75 -5.06 -3.76 4.27
N VAL A 76 -4.50 -3.48 3.10
CA VAL A 76 -4.76 -2.23 2.41
C VAL A 76 -6.23 -2.25 1.97
N ARG A 77 -6.95 -1.19 2.29
CA ARG A 77 -8.34 -1.05 1.88
C ARG A 77 -8.49 -0.46 0.49
N ASP A 78 -7.76 0.61 0.24
CA ASP A 78 -7.87 1.36 -1.01
C ASP A 78 -6.62 2.20 -1.25
N VAL A 79 -6.44 2.59 -2.50
CA VAL A 79 -5.50 3.64 -2.89
C VAL A 79 -6.33 4.91 -3.06
N THR A 80 -5.96 5.97 -2.37
CA THR A 80 -6.71 7.22 -2.41
C THR A 80 -6.56 7.91 -3.76
N TYR A 81 -7.40 8.92 -4.02
CA TYR A 81 -7.26 9.76 -5.21
C TYR A 81 -5.82 10.28 -5.35
N TYR A 82 -5.23 10.73 -4.24
CA TYR A 82 -3.86 11.26 -4.25
C TYR A 82 -2.83 10.18 -4.55
N GLY A 83 -3.05 8.96 -4.08
CA GLY A 83 -2.20 7.82 -4.39
C GLY A 83 -2.24 7.48 -5.87
N HIS A 84 -3.43 7.46 -6.48
CA HIS A 84 -3.59 7.26 -7.91
C HIS A 84 -2.88 8.35 -8.71
N LYS A 85 -3.01 9.62 -8.32
CA LYS A 85 -2.37 10.73 -9.01
C LYS A 85 -0.85 10.67 -8.90
N TYR A 86 -0.34 10.28 -7.74
CA TYR A 86 1.09 10.08 -7.56
C TYR A 86 1.63 8.99 -8.49
N LEU A 87 0.92 7.86 -8.57
CA LEU A 87 1.31 6.75 -9.44
C LEU A 87 1.30 7.16 -10.91
N GLU A 88 0.24 7.84 -11.38
CA GLU A 88 0.12 8.32 -12.75
C GLU A 88 1.28 9.25 -13.16
N LYS A 89 1.76 10.06 -12.23
CA LYS A 89 2.82 11.03 -12.48
C LYS A 89 4.13 10.37 -12.90
N PHE A 90 4.34 9.11 -12.54
CA PHE A 90 5.56 8.36 -12.81
C PHE A 90 5.37 7.23 -13.83
N GLN A 91 4.23 7.17 -14.45
CA GLN A 91 3.94 6.20 -15.52
C GLN A 91 4.14 6.80 -16.90
#